data_d29755ebb3487c1a58c3e69d2d927da0
#
_entry.id   d29755ebb3487c1a58c3e69d2d927da0
#
_cell.length_a   1.000
_cell.length_b   1.000
_cell.length_c   1.000
_cell.angle_alpha   90.00
_cell.angle_beta   90.00
_cell.angle_gamma   90.00
#
_symmetry.space_group_name_H-M   'P 1'
#
loop_
_entity.id
_entity.type
_entity.pdbx_description
1 polymer ?
#
loop_
_entity_poly.entity_id
_entity_poly.type
_entity_poly.pdbx_seq_one_letter_code
_entity_poly.pdbx_strand_id
1 'polypeptide(L)'
;IENSLEAKTNSLGQFIVLSGIHGEIYKDLVLPKQYTLFQNYPNPFNPVTNFAFDLPEQGYVTLVVYDIMGREITRIFDGDLGGGYYKFNWDGKHRSGTMPASGVYFYQLTANDFRQTKKMLIIK
;
A
#
# COMPACT_ATOMS: atom_id res chain seq x y z
N ILE A 1 0.86 -10.51 7.20
CA ILE A 1 1.00 -10.89 6.86
C ILE A 1 0.81 -10.99 6.79
N GLU A 2 0.40 -10.71 6.74
CA GLU A 2 0.31 -11.14 6.39
C GLU A 2 0.13 -11.02 6.07
N ASN A 3 -0.11 -10.73 6.64
CA ASN A 3 -0.02 -11.01 6.23
C ASN A 3 -0.12 -10.93 5.77
N SER A 4 -0.73 -10.50 5.95
CA SER A 4 -0.71 -10.87 5.37
C SER A 4 -0.52 -11.01 4.87
N LEU A 5 -0.71 -10.97 5.14
CA LEU A 5 -0.45 -11.54 4.50
C LEU A 5 -0.81 -11.68 3.89
N GLU A 6 -0.98 -11.36 3.43
CA GLU A 6 -1.14 -11.82 2.67
C GLU A 6 -1.09 -11.81 1.98
N ALA A 7 -1.25 -11.42 2.18
CA ALA A 7 -1.07 -11.71 1.47
C ALA A 7 -1.16 -11.76 0.97
N LYS A 8 -1.42 -11.70 1.10
CA LYS A 8 -1.27 -12.15 0.53
C LYS A 8 -1.33 -12.26 0.08
N THR A 9 -1.58 -11.97 0.27
CA THR A 9 -1.44 -12.35 -0.16
C THR A 9 -1.38 -12.38 -0.51
N ASN A 10 -1.81 -12.45 -0.39
CA ASN A 10 -1.59 -12.95 -0.84
C ASN A 10 -1.76 -12.71 -1.26
N SER A 11 -2.12 -12.54 -1.17
CA SER A 11 -2.03 -12.85 -1.56
C SER A 11 -1.92 -12.86 -1.86
N LEU A 12 -2.30 -12.84 -1.65
CA LEU A 12 -1.96 -13.39 -2.00
C LEU A 12 -1.83 -13.45 -2.17
N GLY A 13 -2.05 -13.17 -1.85
CA GLY A 13 -1.85 -13.66 -2.05
C GLY A 13 -1.44 -13.75 -2.11
N GLN A 14 -1.61 -14.13 -1.81
CA GLN A 14 -1.06 -14.62 -2.02
C GLN A 14 -0.63 -15.02 -2.32
N PHE A 15 -0.88 -15.37 -2.22
CA PHE A 15 -0.26 -16.06 -2.55
C PHE A 15 0.32 -16.64 -2.72
N ILE A 16 0.26 -16.96 -2.85
CA ILE A 16 0.68 -17.66 -3.02
C ILE A 16 1.31 -18.33 -2.70
N VAL A 17 1.37 -19.08 -2.36
CA VAL A 17 1.99 -19.91 -2.29
C VAL A 17 2.12 -20.77 -2.43
N LEU A 18 2.28 -21.03 -2.31
CA LEU A 18 2.29 -22.14 -2.79
C LEU A 18 3.27 -23.13 -2.71
N SER A 19 3.38 -24.12 -3.16
CA SER A 19 4.28 -25.18 -2.97
C SER A 19 5.70 -24.83 -3.33
N GLY A 20 6.65 -25.21 -2.51
CA GLY A 20 8.03 -24.76 -2.63
C GLY A 20 8.74 -25.20 -3.88
N ILE A 21 8.39 -26.33 -4.43
CA ILE A 21 9.14 -26.81 -5.58
C ILE A 21 8.96 -25.94 -6.80
N HIS A 22 7.89 -25.19 -6.86
CA HIS A 22 7.65 -24.35 -8.03
C HIS A 22 7.89 -22.87 -7.71
N GLY A 23 8.43 -22.59 -6.54
CA GLY A 23 8.58 -21.22 -6.10
C GLY A 23 9.44 -20.37 -6.99
N GLU A 24 10.51 -20.91 -7.50
CA GLU A 24 11.42 -20.15 -8.34
C GLU A 24 10.78 -19.71 -9.65
N ILE A 25 10.02 -20.59 -10.25
CA ILE A 25 9.34 -20.28 -11.50
C ILE A 25 8.32 -19.17 -11.26
N TYR A 26 7.56 -19.27 -10.19
CA TYR A 26 6.54 -18.29 -9.89
C TYR A 26 7.11 -16.94 -9.51
N LYS A 27 8.27 -16.93 -8.88
CA LYS A 27 8.91 -15.66 -8.55
C LYS A 27 9.19 -14.84 -9.80
N ASP A 28 9.69 -15.47 -10.85
CA ASP A 28 10.00 -14.76 -12.07
C ASP A 28 8.74 -14.23 -12.75
N LEU A 29 7.63 -14.95 -12.60
CA LEU A 29 6.37 -14.56 -13.23
C LEU A 29 5.63 -13.48 -12.48
N VAL A 30 5.85 -13.39 -11.16
CA VAL A 30 5.01 -12.52 -10.34
C VAL A 30 5.68 -11.22 -9.92
N LEU A 31 6.96 -11.02 -10.18
CA LEU A 31 7.59 -9.76 -9.80
C LEU A 31 7.21 -8.65 -10.77
N PRO A 32 6.85 -7.48 -10.24
CA PRO A 32 6.58 -6.33 -11.09
C PRO A 32 7.84 -5.88 -11.82
N LYS A 33 7.66 -5.23 -12.94
CA LYS A 33 8.79 -4.71 -13.72
C LYS A 33 9.09 -3.26 -13.43
N GLN A 34 8.19 -2.57 -12.75
CA GLN A 34 8.38 -1.17 -12.42
C GLN A 34 7.64 -0.83 -11.14
N TYR A 35 8.04 0.30 -10.55
CA TYR A 35 7.32 0.86 -9.41
C TYR A 35 6.02 1.43 -9.89
N THR A 36 4.93 1.16 -9.15
CA THR A 36 3.62 1.72 -9.47
C THR A 36 2.89 1.99 -8.18
N LEU A 37 2.31 3.17 -8.07
CA LEU A 37 1.36 3.49 -6.99
C LEU A 37 0.00 3.66 -7.63
N PHE A 38 -0.96 2.84 -7.23
CA PHE A 38 -2.31 2.88 -7.78
C PHE A 38 -3.18 3.87 -7.04
N GLN A 39 -4.24 4.32 -7.70
CA GLN A 39 -5.26 5.12 -7.04
C GLN A 39 -5.92 4.28 -5.97
N ASN A 40 -6.12 4.86 -4.78
CA ASN A 40 -6.81 4.14 -3.71
C ASN A 40 -8.22 3.75 -4.16
N TYR A 41 -8.72 2.65 -3.64
CA TYR A 41 -10.06 2.19 -3.99
C TYR A 41 -10.74 1.61 -2.75
N PRO A 42 -11.97 2.02 -2.48
CA PRO A 42 -12.76 3.02 -3.21
C PRO A 42 -12.25 4.44 -3.02
N ASN A 43 -12.58 5.32 -3.97
CA ASN A 43 -12.25 6.74 -3.92
C ASN A 43 -13.34 7.50 -4.68
N PRO A 44 -14.16 8.34 -4.03
CA PRO A 44 -14.10 8.69 -2.61
C PRO A 44 -14.39 7.51 -1.70
N PHE A 45 -13.99 7.60 -0.44
CA PHE A 45 -14.21 6.48 0.47
C PHE A 45 -14.85 6.91 1.79
N ASN A 46 -15.56 5.96 2.41
CA ASN A 46 -16.21 6.14 3.71
C ASN A 46 -16.49 4.74 4.26
N PRO A 47 -15.90 4.32 5.34
CA PRO A 47 -14.72 4.90 5.99
C PRO A 47 -13.41 4.22 5.58
N VAL A 48 -13.47 3.18 4.73
CA VAL A 48 -12.34 2.28 4.47
C VAL A 48 -11.91 2.38 3.02
N THR A 49 -10.61 2.37 2.80
CA THR A 49 -10.05 2.31 1.46
C THR A 49 -8.85 1.38 1.44
N ASN A 50 -8.42 1.01 0.25
CA ASN A 50 -7.24 0.19 0.05
C ASN A 50 -6.22 0.94 -0.78
N PHE A 51 -4.96 0.80 -0.40
CA PHE A 51 -3.82 1.30 -1.17
C PHE A 51 -3.11 0.11 -1.77
N ALA A 52 -2.74 0.21 -3.03
CA ALA A 52 -2.01 -0.85 -3.70
C ALA A 52 -0.79 -0.26 -4.40
N PHE A 53 0.29 -1.00 -4.41
CA PHE A 53 1.49 -0.60 -5.11
C PHE A 53 2.32 -1.82 -5.50
N ASP A 54 3.18 -1.61 -6.50
CA ASP A 54 4.07 -2.64 -7.02
C ASP A 54 5.50 -2.21 -6.79
N LEU A 55 6.33 -3.18 -6.36
CA LEU A 55 7.77 -2.97 -6.16
C LEU A 55 8.54 -3.96 -7.00
N PRO A 56 9.42 -3.51 -7.90
CA PRO A 56 10.24 -4.45 -8.68
C PRO A 56 11.39 -5.03 -7.89
N GLU A 57 11.77 -4.44 -6.77
CA GLU A 57 12.94 -4.88 -6.01
C GLU A 57 12.77 -4.52 -4.54
N GLN A 58 13.60 -5.12 -3.72
CA GLN A 58 13.60 -4.88 -2.30
C GLN A 58 14.01 -3.44 -1.98
N GLY A 59 13.44 -2.88 -0.93
CA GLY A 59 13.84 -1.58 -0.44
C GLY A 59 13.10 -1.18 0.80
N TYR A 60 13.50 -0.04 1.35
CA TYR A 60 12.81 0.55 2.49
C TYR A 60 11.64 1.37 1.94
N VAL A 61 10.46 1.10 2.48
CA VAL A 61 9.21 1.61 1.91
C VAL A 61 8.46 2.39 2.97
N THR A 62 7.94 3.56 2.60
CA THR A 62 6.98 4.27 3.43
C THR A 62 5.74 4.58 2.59
N LEU A 63 4.59 4.41 3.21
CA LEU A 63 3.31 4.83 2.63
C LEU A 63 2.63 5.69 3.69
N VAL A 64 2.51 6.98 3.42
CA VAL A 64 2.11 7.97 4.40
C VAL A 64 0.94 8.79 3.87
N VAL A 65 -0.01 9.09 4.74
CA VAL A 65 -1.17 9.93 4.41
C VAL A 65 -0.95 11.33 5.00
N TYR A 66 -1.24 12.34 4.19
CA TYR A 66 -1.10 13.75 4.56
C TYR A 66 -2.40 14.52 4.32
N ASP A 67 -2.63 15.56 5.10
CA ASP A 67 -3.71 16.49 4.83
C ASP A 67 -3.25 17.56 3.81
N ILE A 68 -4.15 18.50 3.49
CA ILE A 68 -3.84 19.52 2.47
C ILE A 68 -2.78 20.51 2.94
N MET A 69 -2.52 20.55 4.24
CA MET A 69 -1.47 21.39 4.79
C MET A 69 -0.12 20.70 4.78
N GLY A 70 -0.08 19.45 4.33
CA GLY A 70 1.14 18.66 4.33
C GLY A 70 1.47 18.01 5.65
N ARG A 71 0.53 18.02 6.59
CA ARG A 71 0.75 17.38 7.90
C ARG A 71 0.47 15.90 7.79
N GLU A 72 1.32 15.11 8.41
CA GLU A 72 1.16 13.66 8.41
C GLU A 72 -0.04 13.27 9.26
N ILE A 73 -0.94 12.50 8.65
CA ILE A 73 -2.13 11.96 9.33
C ILE A 73 -1.79 10.61 9.94
N THR A 74 -1.22 9.72 9.15
CA THR A 74 -0.85 8.40 9.60
C THR A 74 0.14 7.78 8.64
N ARG A 75 0.91 6.80 9.14
CA ARG A 75 1.75 5.97 8.30
C ARG A 75 1.07 4.62 8.14
N ILE A 76 0.77 4.29 6.91
CA ILE A 76 0.15 3.01 6.60
C ILE A 76 1.20 1.91 6.68
N PHE A 77 2.40 2.20 6.18
CA PHE A 77 3.51 1.26 6.24
C PHE A 77 4.83 2.01 6.36
N ASP A 78 5.77 1.42 7.07
CA ASP A 78 7.09 2.00 7.27
C ASP A 78 8.04 0.85 7.59
N GLY A 79 8.83 0.41 6.61
CA GLY A 79 9.73 -0.71 6.81
C GLY A 79 10.28 -1.26 5.51
N ASP A 80 10.97 -2.38 5.61
CA ASP A 80 11.54 -3.05 4.46
C ASP A 80 10.53 -4.00 3.83
N LEU A 81 10.48 -4.01 2.52
CA LEU A 81 9.66 -4.95 1.75
C LEU A 81 10.48 -5.48 0.58
N GLY A 82 10.27 -6.74 0.26
CA GLY A 82 10.82 -7.35 -0.95
C GLY A 82 10.05 -6.89 -2.16
N GLY A 83 10.54 -7.19 -3.35
CA GLY A 83 9.80 -6.96 -4.57
C GLY A 83 8.50 -7.73 -4.56
N GLY A 84 7.45 -7.15 -5.10
CA GLY A 84 6.14 -7.80 -5.12
C GLY A 84 4.99 -6.84 -5.33
N TYR A 85 3.80 -7.40 -5.21
CA TYR A 85 2.54 -6.66 -5.33
C TYR A 85 1.96 -6.53 -3.93
N TYR A 86 1.60 -5.30 -3.51
CA TYR A 86 1.17 -5.05 -2.15
C TYR A 86 -0.17 -4.33 -2.11
N LYS A 87 -0.94 -4.62 -1.06
CA LYS A 87 -2.21 -3.96 -0.81
C LYS A 87 -2.36 -3.77 0.68
N PHE A 88 -2.68 -2.54 1.10
CA PHE A 88 -2.90 -2.21 2.51
C PHE A 88 -4.27 -1.59 2.67
N ASN A 89 -4.93 -1.97 3.74
CA ASN A 89 -6.24 -1.47 4.08
C ASN A 89 -6.09 -0.37 5.13
N TRP A 90 -6.88 0.71 4.99
CA TRP A 90 -6.87 1.79 5.96
C TRP A 90 -8.31 2.09 6.36
N ASP A 91 -8.53 2.22 7.69
CA ASP A 91 -9.85 2.48 8.25
C ASP A 91 -10.21 3.97 8.23
N GLY A 92 -9.38 4.81 7.65
CA GLY A 92 -9.64 6.23 7.51
C GLY A 92 -9.30 7.05 8.74
N LYS A 93 -8.76 6.44 9.78
CA LYS A 93 -8.51 7.15 11.03
C LYS A 93 -7.11 7.74 11.09
N HIS A 94 -7.04 8.89 11.77
CA HIS A 94 -5.77 9.45 12.18
C HIS A 94 -5.08 8.45 13.11
N ARG A 95 -3.74 8.50 13.18
CA ARG A 95 -2.99 7.61 14.07
C ARG A 95 -3.42 7.72 15.54
N SER A 96 -4.01 8.85 15.92
CA SER A 96 -4.52 9.03 17.27
C SER A 96 -5.88 8.36 17.48
N GLY A 97 -6.46 7.77 16.44
CA GLY A 97 -7.76 7.12 16.50
C GLY A 97 -8.93 8.02 16.13
N THR A 98 -8.67 9.31 15.88
CA THR A 98 -9.76 10.23 15.50
C THR A 98 -9.98 10.18 14.00
N MET A 99 -11.22 10.50 13.60
CA MET A 99 -11.59 10.55 12.19
C MET A 99 -11.22 11.91 11.61
N PRO A 100 -10.51 11.94 10.47
CA PRO A 100 -10.26 13.21 9.79
C PRO A 100 -11.55 13.79 9.24
N ALA A 101 -11.53 15.09 8.99
CA ALA A 101 -12.66 15.75 8.35
C ALA A 101 -12.83 15.27 6.92
N SER A 102 -14.05 15.37 6.39
CA SER A 102 -14.29 15.14 4.97
C SER A 102 -13.45 16.13 4.15
N GLY A 103 -12.90 15.67 3.05
CA GLY A 103 -12.11 16.54 2.19
C GLY A 103 -11.01 15.82 1.46
N VAL A 104 -10.08 16.61 0.94
CA VAL A 104 -8.98 16.13 0.12
C VAL A 104 -7.78 15.79 0.98
N TYR A 105 -7.20 14.64 0.71
CA TYR A 105 -5.99 14.16 1.37
C TYR A 105 -5.03 13.63 0.31
N PHE A 106 -3.79 13.44 0.71
CA PHE A 106 -2.77 12.91 -0.18
C PHE A 106 -2.13 11.70 0.45
N TYR A 107 -1.66 10.77 -0.37
CA TYR A 107 -0.86 9.68 0.11
C TYR A 107 0.38 9.56 -0.77
N GLN A 108 1.49 9.24 -0.15
CA GLN A 108 2.78 9.21 -0.82
C GLN A 108 3.48 7.89 -0.54
N LEU A 109 3.96 7.27 -1.60
CA LEU A 109 4.79 6.09 -1.52
C LEU A 109 6.22 6.49 -1.82
N THR A 110 7.15 6.08 -0.95
CA THR A 110 8.57 6.15 -1.24
C THR A 110 9.17 4.75 -1.14
N ALA A 111 10.03 4.41 -2.08
CA ALA A 111 10.71 3.12 -2.10
C ALA A 111 11.98 3.31 -2.91
N ASN A 112 13.14 3.16 -2.27
CA ASN A 112 14.42 3.45 -2.90
C ASN A 112 14.40 4.88 -3.46
N ASP A 113 14.63 5.06 -4.75
CA ASP A 113 14.60 6.39 -5.37
C ASP A 113 13.22 6.77 -5.91
N PHE A 114 12.27 5.86 -5.82
CA PHE A 114 10.92 6.11 -6.32
C PHE A 114 10.13 6.91 -5.30
N ARG A 115 9.36 7.88 -5.79
CA ARG A 115 8.45 8.66 -4.95
C ARG A 115 7.27 9.10 -5.80
N GLN A 116 6.07 8.82 -5.30
CA GLN A 116 4.86 9.26 -5.99
C GLN A 116 3.81 9.62 -4.97
N THR A 117 3.08 10.71 -5.25
CA THR A 117 1.99 11.19 -4.41
C THR A 117 0.71 11.19 -5.22
N LYS A 118 -0.38 10.75 -4.60
CA LYS A 118 -1.70 10.77 -5.23
C LYS A 118 -2.70 11.42 -4.28
N LYS A 119 -3.76 11.92 -4.87
CA LYS A 119 -4.85 12.59 -4.16
C LYS A 119 -5.98 11.62 -3.92
N MET A 120 -6.65 11.76 -2.79
CA MET A 120 -7.83 10.98 -2.48
C MET A 120 -8.86 11.87 -1.76
N LEU A 121 -10.10 11.40 -1.73
CA LEU A 121 -11.21 12.14 -1.13
C LEU A 121 -11.86 11.30 -0.05
N ILE A 122 -11.96 11.86 1.16
CA ILE A 122 -12.66 11.24 2.27
C ILE A 122 -14.06 11.86 2.38
N ILE A 123 -15.06 11.02 2.47
CA ILE A 123 -16.45 11.44 2.67
C ILE A 123 -16.96 10.82 3.95
N LYS A 124 -17.49 11.63 4.83
CA LYS A 124 -18.13 11.15 6.04
C LYS A 124 -19.61 10.93 5.86
#